data_663dbad6cd34e9a7fc2d969457129a65
#
_entry.id   663dbad6cd34e9a7fc2d969457129a65
#
_cell.length_a   1.000
_cell.length_b   1.000
_cell.length_c   1.000
_cell.angle_alpha   90.00
_cell.angle_beta   90.00
_cell.angle_gamma   90.00
#
_symmetry.space_group_name_H-M   'P 1'
#
loop_
_entity.id
_entity.type
_entity.pdbx_description
1 polymer ?
#
loop_
_entity_poly.entity_id
_entity_poly.type
_entity_poly.pdbx_seq_one_letter_code
_entity_poly.pdbx_strand_id
1 'polypeptide(L)'
;MTESTGKHAAAAKPLAVVTGASSGIGFELTKVFAENGFDVLINAEDAGLEAAAEQLRAAGAHVQPVQADLSSYEGVEQLYAAIASTGRPVSAAALNAGVGQGGAFIDTDLADEIKIIDLNVTSTVHLAKRLLRDMVMRNDGKMLITSSIASTMPGSFQAVYNASKSFLQSFAQALQNELKDTNVTITSLMPGPTDTNFFDRADMEDTQVGQAQKDDPAQVAKQGFEALMSGDGKIIAGSAKTKAQGVAGKVLPDKLKAAAHRQMAEPGSGE
;
A
#
# COMPACT_ATOMS: atom_id res chain seq x y z
N MET A 1 28.21 -4.04 -50.41
CA MET A 1 28.37 -3.75 -49.00
C MET A 1 27.08 -3.11 -48.52
N THR A 2 26.18 -3.87 -47.95
CA THR A 2 24.91 -3.37 -47.41
C THR A 2 25.03 -3.42 -45.87
N GLU A 3 25.20 -2.22 -45.29
CA GLU A 3 25.17 -2.06 -43.82
C GLU A 3 23.74 -2.33 -43.31
N SER A 4 23.62 -3.43 -42.60
CA SER A 4 22.44 -3.75 -41.83
C SER A 4 22.46 -2.93 -40.53
N THR A 5 21.75 -1.80 -40.52
CA THR A 5 21.44 -1.06 -39.27
C THR A 5 20.45 -1.86 -38.45
N GLY A 6 20.99 -2.74 -37.59
CA GLY A 6 20.20 -3.38 -36.55
C GLY A 6 19.65 -2.33 -35.60
N LYS A 7 18.36 -1.98 -35.72
CA LYS A 7 17.62 -1.28 -34.68
C LYS A 7 17.61 -2.21 -33.48
N HIS A 8 18.42 -1.92 -32.46
CA HIS A 8 18.23 -2.52 -31.15
C HIS A 8 16.81 -2.12 -30.68
N ALA A 9 15.90 -3.07 -30.68
CA ALA A 9 14.64 -2.91 -29.99
C ALA A 9 14.98 -2.57 -28.52
N ALA A 10 14.60 -1.39 -28.05
CA ALA A 10 14.75 -1.04 -26.65
C ALA A 10 14.05 -2.13 -25.82
N ALA A 11 14.76 -2.69 -24.85
CA ALA A 11 14.18 -3.69 -23.97
C ALA A 11 12.91 -3.11 -23.33
N ALA A 12 11.81 -3.89 -23.34
CA ALA A 12 10.57 -3.44 -22.74
C ALA A 12 10.81 -3.10 -21.26
N LYS A 13 10.31 -1.94 -20.81
CA LYS A 13 10.42 -1.52 -19.41
C LYS A 13 9.77 -2.56 -18.49
N PRO A 14 10.24 -2.78 -17.27
CA PRO A 14 9.57 -3.66 -16.31
C PRO A 14 8.16 -3.13 -15.99
N LEU A 15 7.22 -4.04 -15.72
CA LEU A 15 5.85 -3.70 -15.34
C LEU A 15 5.72 -3.67 -13.81
N ALA A 16 5.19 -2.57 -13.29
CA ALA A 16 4.73 -2.47 -11.90
C ALA A 16 3.20 -2.40 -11.83
N VAL A 17 2.64 -2.90 -10.72
CA VAL A 17 1.21 -2.80 -10.39
C VAL A 17 1.08 -2.04 -9.07
N VAL A 18 0.20 -1.01 -9.02
CA VAL A 18 -0.04 -0.23 -7.80
C VAL A 18 -1.54 -0.14 -7.55
N THR A 19 -1.98 -0.56 -6.35
CA THR A 19 -3.39 -0.43 -5.92
C THR A 19 -3.59 0.79 -5.01
N GLY A 20 -4.80 1.38 -5.04
CA GLY A 20 -5.11 2.60 -4.31
C GLY A 20 -4.32 3.81 -4.85
N ALA A 21 -4.21 3.92 -6.18
CA ALA A 21 -3.29 4.84 -6.86
C ALA A 21 -3.93 6.17 -7.29
N SER A 22 -5.19 6.42 -6.96
CA SER A 22 -5.88 7.69 -7.30
C SER A 22 -5.36 8.89 -6.50
N SER A 23 -4.76 8.64 -5.32
CA SER A 23 -4.29 9.71 -4.43
C SER A 23 -3.23 9.21 -3.42
N GLY A 24 -2.68 10.12 -2.63
CA GLY A 24 -1.84 9.83 -1.47
C GLY A 24 -0.62 8.95 -1.78
N ILE A 25 -0.32 8.01 -0.88
CA ILE A 25 0.87 7.14 -0.99
C ILE A 25 0.86 6.32 -2.30
N GLY A 26 -0.30 5.81 -2.73
CA GLY A 26 -0.41 5.02 -3.96
C GLY A 26 -0.10 5.83 -5.22
N PHE A 27 -0.57 7.06 -5.29
CA PHE A 27 -0.23 7.99 -6.39
C PHE A 27 1.28 8.27 -6.42
N GLU A 28 1.87 8.62 -5.28
CA GLU A 28 3.30 8.90 -5.19
C GLU A 28 4.16 7.65 -5.46
N LEU A 29 3.73 6.45 -5.02
CA LEU A 29 4.40 5.20 -5.41
C LEU A 29 4.39 5.02 -6.93
N THR A 30 3.24 5.28 -7.58
CA THR A 30 3.15 5.19 -9.05
C THR A 30 4.14 6.11 -9.74
N LYS A 31 4.23 7.35 -9.26
CA LYS A 31 5.17 8.35 -9.76
C LYS A 31 6.62 7.89 -9.60
N VAL A 32 7.00 7.41 -8.41
CA VAL A 32 8.37 6.91 -8.15
C VAL A 32 8.69 5.70 -9.03
N PHE A 33 7.75 4.75 -9.23
CA PHE A 33 7.96 3.63 -10.16
C PHE A 33 8.22 4.14 -11.59
N ALA A 34 7.40 5.06 -12.08
CA ALA A 34 7.54 5.62 -13.42
C ALA A 34 8.88 6.36 -13.62
N GLU A 35 9.29 7.18 -12.64
CA GLU A 35 10.56 7.91 -12.64
C GLU A 35 11.77 6.95 -12.62
N ASN A 36 11.59 5.74 -12.10
CA ASN A 36 12.62 4.70 -12.08
C ASN A 36 12.49 3.69 -13.23
N GLY A 37 11.81 4.07 -14.31
CA GLY A 37 11.82 3.33 -15.56
C GLY A 37 10.82 2.19 -15.67
N PHE A 38 9.82 2.11 -14.79
CA PHE A 38 8.73 1.15 -14.92
C PHE A 38 7.59 1.70 -15.79
N ASP A 39 6.93 0.82 -16.54
CA ASP A 39 5.55 1.04 -16.95
C ASP A 39 4.64 0.61 -15.79
N VAL A 40 3.54 1.35 -15.56
CA VAL A 40 2.72 1.11 -14.36
C VAL A 40 1.26 0.84 -14.73
N LEU A 41 0.72 -0.26 -14.23
CA LEU A 41 -0.70 -0.52 -14.21
C LEU A 41 -1.23 -0.11 -12.83
N ILE A 42 -2.20 0.79 -12.80
CA ILE A 42 -2.72 1.38 -11.56
C ILE A 42 -4.20 1.04 -11.37
N ASN A 43 -4.60 0.91 -10.10
CA ASN A 43 -5.98 0.65 -9.74
C ASN A 43 -6.45 1.57 -8.62
N ALA A 44 -7.71 1.97 -8.69
CA ALA A 44 -8.52 2.49 -7.59
C ALA A 44 -10.01 2.25 -7.89
N GLU A 45 -10.89 2.40 -6.89
CA GLU A 45 -12.34 2.30 -7.07
C GLU A 45 -12.97 3.59 -7.62
N ASP A 46 -12.35 4.74 -7.33
CA ASP A 46 -12.91 6.06 -7.58
C ASP A 46 -12.54 6.63 -8.96
N ALA A 47 -13.37 7.57 -9.43
CA ALA A 47 -13.19 8.25 -10.73
C ALA A 47 -11.93 9.13 -10.79
N GLY A 48 -11.29 9.46 -9.67
CA GLY A 48 -10.04 10.21 -9.62
C GLY A 48 -8.86 9.46 -10.26
N LEU A 49 -9.00 8.15 -10.45
CA LEU A 49 -7.95 7.32 -11.06
C LEU A 49 -7.54 7.76 -12.47
N GLU A 50 -8.51 8.13 -13.32
CA GLU A 50 -8.17 8.58 -14.68
C GLU A 50 -7.45 9.94 -14.67
N ALA A 51 -7.87 10.87 -13.81
CA ALA A 51 -7.18 12.15 -13.65
C ALA A 51 -5.74 11.97 -13.15
N ALA A 52 -5.53 11.03 -12.20
CA ALA A 52 -4.20 10.64 -11.74
C ALA A 52 -3.34 10.05 -12.89
N ALA A 53 -3.93 9.16 -13.70
CA ALA A 53 -3.26 8.58 -14.85
C ALA A 53 -2.87 9.65 -15.90
N GLU A 54 -3.76 10.59 -16.20
CA GLU A 54 -3.48 11.70 -17.12
C GLU A 54 -2.35 12.59 -16.61
N GLN A 55 -2.33 12.94 -15.33
CA GLN A 55 -1.27 13.72 -14.73
C GLN A 55 0.09 13.03 -14.86
N LEU A 56 0.15 11.73 -14.62
CA LEU A 56 1.37 10.93 -14.71
C LEU A 56 1.82 10.77 -16.18
N ARG A 57 0.90 10.57 -17.11
CA ARG A 57 1.19 10.52 -18.56
C ARG A 57 1.74 11.85 -19.09
N ALA A 58 1.19 12.97 -18.61
CA ALA A 58 1.69 14.31 -18.95
C ALA A 58 3.13 14.52 -18.46
N ALA A 59 3.55 13.84 -17.38
CA ALA A 59 4.92 13.80 -16.89
C ALA A 59 5.81 12.77 -17.63
N GLY A 60 5.30 12.11 -18.69
CA GLY A 60 6.05 11.16 -19.51
C GLY A 60 6.00 9.70 -19.05
N ALA A 61 5.16 9.37 -18.07
CA ALA A 61 4.97 8.01 -17.62
C ALA A 61 4.08 7.20 -18.58
N HIS A 62 4.35 5.90 -18.71
CA HIS A 62 3.42 4.96 -19.35
C HIS A 62 2.55 4.33 -18.27
N VAL A 63 1.29 4.78 -18.18
CA VAL A 63 0.35 4.40 -17.12
C VAL A 63 -0.94 3.84 -17.73
N GLN A 64 -1.36 2.66 -17.26
CA GLN A 64 -2.62 2.01 -17.61
C GLN A 64 -3.53 1.99 -16.37
N PRO A 65 -4.64 2.75 -16.33
CA PRO A 65 -5.60 2.69 -15.25
C PRO A 65 -6.57 1.52 -15.42
N VAL A 66 -6.95 0.92 -14.30
CA VAL A 66 -8.00 -0.11 -14.19
C VAL A 66 -8.89 0.26 -13.01
N GLN A 67 -10.05 0.82 -13.28
CA GLN A 67 -11.02 1.15 -12.23
C GLN A 67 -11.74 -0.14 -11.80
N ALA A 68 -11.53 -0.55 -10.55
CA ALA A 68 -12.18 -1.72 -9.95
C ALA A 68 -12.20 -1.59 -8.42
N ASP A 69 -13.32 -1.98 -7.81
CA ASP A 69 -13.46 -2.05 -6.36
C ASP A 69 -12.90 -3.36 -5.82
N LEU A 70 -11.74 -3.27 -5.18
CA LEU A 70 -11.04 -4.43 -4.63
C LEU A 70 -11.66 -4.96 -3.33
N SER A 71 -12.66 -4.29 -2.74
CA SER A 71 -13.41 -4.87 -1.62
C SER A 71 -14.29 -6.07 -2.04
N SER A 72 -14.46 -6.27 -3.35
CA SER A 72 -15.17 -7.42 -3.92
C SER A 72 -14.23 -8.44 -4.56
N TYR A 73 -14.65 -9.71 -4.56
CA TYR A 73 -13.92 -10.79 -5.26
C TYR A 73 -13.79 -10.49 -6.76
N GLU A 74 -14.89 -10.04 -7.36
CA GLU A 74 -14.99 -9.72 -8.78
C GLU A 74 -14.06 -8.58 -9.17
N GLY A 75 -13.94 -7.54 -8.35
CA GLY A 75 -13.03 -6.42 -8.60
C GLY A 75 -11.57 -6.84 -8.58
N VAL A 76 -11.17 -7.74 -7.68
CA VAL A 76 -9.80 -8.28 -7.66
C VAL A 76 -9.54 -9.12 -8.91
N GLU A 77 -10.49 -9.98 -9.32
CA GLU A 77 -10.35 -10.78 -10.55
C GLU A 77 -10.34 -9.89 -11.81
N GLN A 78 -11.13 -8.81 -11.84
CA GLN A 78 -11.12 -7.83 -12.92
C GLN A 78 -9.72 -7.18 -13.06
N LEU A 79 -9.13 -6.76 -11.94
CA LEU A 79 -7.77 -6.21 -11.94
C LEU A 79 -6.76 -7.27 -12.41
N TYR A 80 -6.84 -8.49 -11.88
CA TYR A 80 -5.93 -9.56 -12.28
C TYR A 80 -6.07 -9.92 -13.77
N ALA A 81 -7.28 -9.96 -14.29
CA ALA A 81 -7.51 -10.18 -15.71
C ALA A 81 -6.90 -9.07 -16.60
N ALA A 82 -7.01 -7.81 -16.18
CA ALA A 82 -6.38 -6.69 -16.85
C ALA A 82 -4.84 -6.81 -16.83
N ILE A 83 -4.25 -7.21 -15.70
CA ILE A 83 -2.81 -7.48 -15.59
C ILE A 83 -2.40 -8.61 -16.55
N ALA A 84 -3.11 -9.73 -16.53
CA ALA A 84 -2.84 -10.87 -17.39
C ALA A 84 -2.96 -10.53 -18.89
N SER A 85 -3.91 -9.67 -19.25
CA SER A 85 -4.12 -9.23 -20.64
C SER A 85 -2.95 -8.44 -21.23
N THR A 86 -2.07 -7.88 -20.38
CA THR A 86 -0.84 -7.22 -20.84
C THR A 86 0.15 -8.19 -21.47
N GLY A 87 0.04 -9.49 -21.19
CA GLY A 87 1.01 -10.51 -21.61
C GLY A 87 2.41 -10.33 -21.01
N ARG A 88 2.57 -9.43 -20.05
CA ARG A 88 3.86 -9.03 -19.47
C ARG A 88 4.02 -9.58 -18.05
N PRO A 89 5.23 -10.03 -17.68
CA PRO A 89 5.50 -10.37 -16.29
C PRO A 89 5.44 -9.13 -15.39
N VAL A 90 4.80 -9.25 -14.22
CA VAL A 90 4.81 -8.21 -13.19
C VAL A 90 6.15 -8.30 -12.44
N SER A 91 7.01 -7.31 -12.61
CA SER A 91 8.31 -7.24 -11.94
C SER A 91 8.20 -6.71 -10.52
N ALA A 92 7.25 -5.81 -10.27
CA ALA A 92 6.97 -5.27 -8.94
C ALA A 92 5.47 -5.05 -8.72
N ALA A 93 5.00 -5.22 -7.49
CA ALA A 93 3.63 -4.91 -7.11
C ALA A 93 3.60 -4.15 -5.77
N ALA A 94 2.83 -3.06 -5.69
CA ALA A 94 2.54 -2.35 -4.46
C ALA A 94 1.05 -2.53 -4.11
N LEU A 95 0.78 -3.43 -3.17
CA LEU A 95 -0.55 -3.67 -2.62
C LEU A 95 -0.79 -2.62 -1.53
N ASN A 96 -1.28 -1.46 -1.96
CA ASN A 96 -1.36 -0.26 -1.14
C ASN A 96 -2.81 0.15 -0.81
N ALA A 97 -3.80 -0.28 -1.58
CA ALA A 97 -5.20 0.04 -1.33
C ALA A 97 -5.60 -0.30 0.11
N GLY A 98 -6.33 0.60 0.75
CA GLY A 98 -6.80 0.41 2.11
C GLY A 98 -7.58 1.62 2.62
N VAL A 99 -8.49 1.33 3.53
CA VAL A 99 -9.35 2.30 4.21
C VAL A 99 -9.28 2.09 5.72
N GLY A 100 -9.78 3.07 6.47
CA GLY A 100 -9.96 3.01 7.91
C GLY A 100 -11.32 3.56 8.31
N GLN A 101 -11.69 3.34 9.57
CA GLN A 101 -12.85 3.95 10.22
C GLN A 101 -12.44 4.33 11.64
N GLY A 102 -12.73 5.56 12.03
CA GLY A 102 -12.62 6.06 13.39
C GLY A 102 -13.96 5.95 14.12
N GLY A 103 -13.92 5.92 15.45
CA GLY A 103 -15.10 5.86 16.29
C GLY A 103 -15.13 4.66 17.23
N ALA A 104 -16.00 4.70 18.25
CA ALA A 104 -16.18 3.58 19.13
C ALA A 104 -16.83 2.41 18.37
N PHE A 105 -16.25 1.22 18.45
CA PHE A 105 -16.68 0.06 17.65
C PHE A 105 -18.18 -0.27 17.78
N ILE A 106 -18.79 0.05 18.90
CA ILE A 106 -20.24 -0.18 19.12
C ILE A 106 -21.10 0.87 18.43
N ASP A 107 -20.52 1.99 17.99
CA ASP A 107 -21.24 3.14 17.39
C ASP A 107 -20.96 3.27 15.88
N THR A 108 -19.93 2.60 15.35
CA THR A 108 -19.61 2.58 13.91
C THR A 108 -20.55 1.63 13.14
N ASP A 109 -20.74 1.87 11.84
CA ASP A 109 -21.53 0.98 11.00
C ASP A 109 -20.75 -0.32 10.72
N LEU A 110 -21.42 -1.46 10.89
CA LEU A 110 -20.84 -2.77 10.62
C LEU A 110 -20.38 -2.91 9.15
N ALA A 111 -21.07 -2.27 8.19
CA ALA A 111 -20.68 -2.33 6.78
C ALA A 111 -19.32 -1.68 6.52
N ASP A 112 -19.01 -0.57 7.20
CA ASP A 112 -17.71 0.10 7.10
C ASP A 112 -16.60 -0.74 7.72
N GLU A 113 -16.86 -1.38 8.86
CA GLU A 113 -15.90 -2.30 9.49
C GLU A 113 -15.63 -3.54 8.62
N ILE A 114 -16.66 -4.10 7.99
CA ILE A 114 -16.50 -5.23 7.05
C ILE A 114 -15.75 -4.77 5.80
N LYS A 115 -16.04 -3.56 5.27
CA LYS A 115 -15.29 -3.00 4.12
C LYS A 115 -13.78 -2.89 4.42
N ILE A 116 -13.39 -2.54 5.66
CA ILE A 116 -11.98 -2.55 6.06
C ILE A 116 -11.37 -3.95 5.92
N ILE A 117 -12.07 -4.98 6.38
CA ILE A 117 -11.58 -6.36 6.29
C ILE A 117 -11.47 -6.78 4.81
N ASP A 118 -12.49 -6.52 4.03
CA ASP A 118 -12.55 -6.93 2.62
C ASP A 118 -11.47 -6.22 1.79
N LEU A 119 -11.34 -4.89 1.94
CA LEU A 119 -10.36 -4.14 1.17
C LEU A 119 -8.93 -4.33 1.71
N ASN A 120 -8.69 -4.19 3.02
CA ASN A 120 -7.33 -4.23 3.53
C ASN A 120 -6.77 -5.66 3.56
N VAL A 121 -7.58 -6.64 3.94
CA VAL A 121 -7.13 -8.02 4.19
C VAL A 121 -7.47 -8.94 3.02
N THR A 122 -8.75 -9.14 2.72
CA THR A 122 -9.21 -10.13 1.73
C THR A 122 -8.63 -9.83 0.35
N SER A 123 -8.70 -8.57 -0.10
CA SER A 123 -8.17 -8.16 -1.39
C SER A 123 -6.66 -8.35 -1.50
N THR A 124 -5.93 -7.97 -0.43
CA THR A 124 -4.47 -8.10 -0.39
C THR A 124 -4.03 -9.56 -0.45
N VAL A 125 -4.67 -10.45 0.32
CA VAL A 125 -4.39 -11.89 0.29
C VAL A 125 -4.72 -12.47 -1.09
N HIS A 126 -5.87 -12.11 -1.66
CA HIS A 126 -6.32 -12.60 -2.95
C HIS A 126 -5.36 -12.19 -4.07
N LEU A 127 -5.07 -10.89 -4.22
CA LEU A 127 -4.19 -10.39 -5.27
C LEU A 127 -2.74 -10.86 -5.07
N ALA A 128 -2.24 -10.88 -3.83
CA ALA A 128 -0.92 -11.43 -3.51
C ALA A 128 -0.81 -12.89 -3.96
N LYS A 129 -1.81 -13.73 -3.70
CA LYS A 129 -1.82 -15.13 -4.10
C LYS A 129 -1.74 -15.30 -5.62
N ARG A 130 -2.47 -14.45 -6.39
CA ARG A 130 -2.43 -14.46 -7.86
C ARG A 130 -1.04 -14.09 -8.37
N LEU A 131 -0.49 -12.96 -7.92
CA LEU A 131 0.79 -12.44 -8.41
C LEU A 131 2.00 -13.27 -7.97
N LEU A 132 2.03 -13.70 -6.70
CA LEU A 132 3.17 -14.47 -6.17
C LEU A 132 3.34 -15.84 -6.85
N ARG A 133 2.26 -16.49 -7.29
CA ARG A 133 2.38 -17.74 -8.06
C ARG A 133 3.19 -17.54 -9.33
N ASP A 134 2.94 -16.46 -10.05
CA ASP A 134 3.65 -16.13 -11.29
C ASP A 134 5.09 -15.68 -11.01
N MET A 135 5.30 -14.88 -9.96
CA MET A 135 6.63 -14.42 -9.54
C MET A 135 7.53 -15.59 -9.12
N VAL A 136 7.00 -16.52 -8.31
CA VAL A 136 7.74 -17.71 -7.85
C VAL A 136 8.08 -18.65 -9.01
N MET A 137 7.15 -18.87 -9.96
CA MET A 137 7.43 -19.68 -11.15
C MET A 137 8.57 -19.12 -12.00
N ARG A 138 8.70 -17.79 -12.07
CA ARG A 138 9.79 -17.12 -12.78
C ARG A 138 11.06 -16.96 -11.90
N ASN A 139 10.92 -17.23 -10.61
CA ASN A 139 11.94 -16.94 -9.59
C ASN A 139 12.43 -15.47 -9.63
N ASP A 140 11.49 -14.55 -9.89
CA ASP A 140 11.73 -13.09 -9.97
C ASP A 140 10.47 -12.31 -9.64
N GLY A 141 10.60 -11.32 -8.76
CA GLY A 141 9.49 -10.42 -8.41
C GLY A 141 9.70 -9.71 -7.09
N LYS A 142 9.07 -8.55 -6.96
CA LYS A 142 9.12 -7.73 -5.75
C LYS A 142 7.71 -7.32 -5.36
N MET A 143 7.33 -7.52 -4.09
CA MET A 143 6.01 -7.14 -3.60
C MET A 143 6.12 -6.26 -2.36
N LEU A 144 5.50 -5.09 -2.41
CA LEU A 144 5.31 -4.21 -1.28
C LEU A 144 3.88 -4.34 -0.76
N ILE A 145 3.73 -4.52 0.55
CA ILE A 145 2.44 -4.56 1.24
C ILE A 145 2.38 -3.39 2.23
N THR A 146 1.39 -2.50 2.04
CA THR A 146 1.22 -1.33 2.90
C THR A 146 0.50 -1.70 4.19
N SER A 147 1.29 -1.92 5.25
CA SER A 147 0.83 -2.03 6.63
C SER A 147 0.71 -0.62 7.26
N SER A 148 1.13 -0.43 8.49
CA SER A 148 1.15 0.86 9.22
C SER A 148 1.97 0.70 10.50
N ILE A 149 2.44 1.80 11.10
CA ILE A 149 2.90 1.78 12.49
C ILE A 149 1.78 1.37 13.45
N ALA A 150 0.51 1.59 13.09
CA ALA A 150 -0.68 1.15 13.82
C ALA A 150 -0.72 -0.38 14.03
N SER A 151 -0.06 -1.15 13.18
CA SER A 151 0.07 -2.62 13.31
C SER A 151 0.82 -3.06 14.58
N THR A 152 1.49 -2.15 15.27
CA THR A 152 2.31 -2.46 16.45
C THR A 152 1.55 -2.29 17.77
N MET A 153 0.27 -1.88 17.73
CA MET A 153 -0.50 -1.58 18.91
C MET A 153 -1.99 -1.87 18.76
N PRO A 154 -2.70 -2.23 19.85
CA PRO A 154 -4.15 -2.27 19.85
C PRO A 154 -4.74 -0.87 19.57
N GLY A 155 -5.66 -0.77 18.60
CA GLY A 155 -6.22 0.50 18.14
C GLY A 155 -7.56 0.82 18.78
N SER A 156 -7.59 1.42 19.96
CA SER A 156 -8.85 1.97 20.52
C SER A 156 -9.40 3.02 19.57
N PHE A 157 -10.71 3.00 19.27
CA PHE A 157 -11.40 3.81 18.27
C PHE A 157 -10.99 3.59 16.81
N GLN A 158 -10.17 2.55 16.55
CA GLN A 158 -9.82 2.05 15.22
C GLN A 158 -9.58 0.53 15.26
N ALA A 159 -10.43 -0.20 15.99
CA ALA A 159 -10.19 -1.60 16.35
C ALA A 159 -9.93 -2.48 15.12
N VAL A 160 -10.82 -2.46 14.13
CA VAL A 160 -10.72 -3.30 12.93
C VAL A 160 -9.57 -2.83 12.03
N TYR A 161 -9.37 -1.51 11.88
CA TYR A 161 -8.25 -0.98 11.10
C TYR A 161 -6.89 -1.45 11.64
N ASN A 162 -6.60 -1.23 12.94
CA ASN A 162 -5.33 -1.66 13.53
C ASN A 162 -5.14 -3.18 13.44
N ALA A 163 -6.22 -3.95 13.65
CA ALA A 163 -6.19 -5.39 13.49
C ALA A 163 -5.87 -5.80 12.03
N SER A 164 -6.48 -5.13 11.04
CA SER A 164 -6.20 -5.38 9.62
C SER A 164 -4.73 -5.11 9.26
N LYS A 165 -4.16 -4.01 9.79
CA LYS A 165 -2.74 -3.68 9.56
C LYS A 165 -1.79 -4.62 10.31
N SER A 166 -2.17 -5.13 11.48
CA SER A 166 -1.43 -6.17 12.19
C SER A 166 -1.44 -7.50 11.43
N PHE A 167 -2.59 -7.86 10.84
CA PHE A 167 -2.69 -9.01 9.94
C PHE A 167 -1.71 -8.88 8.77
N LEU A 168 -1.71 -7.75 8.06
CA LEU A 168 -0.84 -7.51 6.91
C LEU A 168 0.65 -7.58 7.29
N GLN A 169 1.01 -7.05 8.46
CA GLN A 169 2.37 -7.11 8.97
C GLN A 169 2.81 -8.57 9.22
N SER A 170 1.97 -9.36 9.89
CA SER A 170 2.24 -10.77 10.14
C SER A 170 2.28 -11.58 8.85
N PHE A 171 1.34 -11.33 7.93
CA PHE A 171 1.27 -11.98 6.61
C PHE A 171 2.53 -11.72 5.78
N ALA A 172 2.97 -10.47 5.68
CA ALA A 172 4.20 -10.12 4.96
C ALA A 172 5.43 -10.85 5.54
N GLN A 173 5.56 -10.91 6.88
CA GLN A 173 6.68 -11.59 7.55
C GLN A 173 6.66 -13.10 7.33
N ALA A 174 5.47 -13.72 7.30
CA ALA A 174 5.34 -15.15 6.99
C ALA A 174 5.80 -15.43 5.55
N LEU A 175 5.33 -14.64 4.56
CA LEU A 175 5.72 -14.78 3.16
C LEU A 175 7.23 -14.57 2.95
N GLN A 176 7.86 -13.63 3.67
CA GLN A 176 9.32 -13.45 3.63
C GLN A 176 10.07 -14.71 4.01
N ASN A 177 9.62 -15.40 5.05
CA ASN A 177 10.26 -16.65 5.47
C ASN A 177 9.96 -17.81 4.51
N GLU A 178 8.73 -17.93 4.01
CA GLU A 178 8.36 -18.97 3.04
C GLU A 178 9.13 -18.85 1.72
N LEU A 179 9.43 -17.62 1.30
CA LEU A 179 10.08 -17.33 0.00
C LEU A 179 11.58 -17.09 0.10
N LYS A 180 12.20 -17.27 1.27
CA LYS A 180 13.61 -16.94 1.53
C LYS A 180 14.62 -17.62 0.59
N ASP A 181 14.27 -18.77 0.01
CA ASP A 181 15.11 -19.54 -0.89
C ASP A 181 14.81 -19.23 -2.38
N THR A 182 14.09 -18.14 -2.65
CA THR A 182 13.75 -17.63 -3.99
C THR A 182 14.31 -16.23 -4.21
N ASN A 183 14.26 -15.73 -5.44
CA ASN A 183 14.59 -14.34 -5.77
C ASN A 183 13.36 -13.40 -5.64
N VAL A 184 12.23 -13.89 -5.09
CA VAL A 184 11.04 -13.07 -4.83
C VAL A 184 11.16 -12.42 -3.46
N THR A 185 11.03 -11.09 -3.40
CA THR A 185 11.14 -10.33 -2.15
C THR A 185 9.82 -9.70 -1.75
N ILE A 186 9.53 -9.70 -0.45
CA ILE A 186 8.36 -9.07 0.15
C ILE A 186 8.82 -7.94 1.08
N THR A 187 8.30 -6.74 0.87
CA THR A 187 8.58 -5.57 1.72
C THR A 187 7.32 -5.11 2.41
N SER A 188 7.31 -5.03 3.73
CA SER A 188 6.25 -4.38 4.49
C SER A 188 6.55 -2.89 4.64
N LEU A 189 5.71 -2.05 4.05
CA LEU A 189 5.72 -0.60 4.23
C LEU A 189 4.88 -0.25 5.45
N MET A 190 5.48 0.43 6.43
CA MET A 190 4.82 0.86 7.67
C MET A 190 4.85 2.39 7.77
N PRO A 191 3.91 3.10 7.10
CA PRO A 191 3.80 4.54 7.26
C PRO A 191 3.25 4.92 8.63
N GLY A 192 3.60 6.13 9.08
CA GLY A 192 2.89 6.85 10.13
C GLY A 192 1.70 7.65 9.60
N PRO A 193 1.14 8.56 10.40
CA PRO A 193 0.16 9.51 9.92
C PRO A 193 0.73 10.29 8.74
N THR A 194 0.12 10.13 7.56
CA THR A 194 0.59 10.68 6.29
C THR A 194 -0.44 11.66 5.75
N ASP A 195 0.01 12.75 5.15
CA ASP A 195 -0.87 13.80 4.61
C ASP A 195 -1.57 13.32 3.33
N THR A 196 -2.73 12.74 3.54
CA THR A 196 -3.60 12.14 2.51
C THR A 196 -5.06 12.31 2.93
N ASN A 197 -5.99 12.00 2.05
CA ASN A 197 -7.43 12.00 2.36
C ASN A 197 -7.86 10.83 3.28
N PHE A 198 -6.91 10.13 3.91
CA PHE A 198 -7.22 8.98 4.76
C PHE A 198 -8.03 9.37 6.00
N PHE A 199 -7.62 10.45 6.69
CA PHE A 199 -8.27 10.88 7.94
C PHE A 199 -9.68 11.43 7.70
N ASP A 200 -9.89 12.16 6.60
CA ASP A 200 -11.20 12.61 6.14
C ASP A 200 -12.13 11.42 5.84
N ARG A 201 -11.64 10.45 5.05
CA ARG A 201 -12.41 9.24 4.71
C ARG A 201 -12.66 8.31 5.90
N ALA A 202 -11.91 8.42 6.97
CA ALA A 202 -12.01 7.60 8.18
C ALA A 202 -12.79 8.27 9.31
N ASP A 203 -13.40 9.44 9.07
CA ASP A 203 -14.09 10.26 10.08
C ASP A 203 -13.21 10.54 11.31
N MET A 204 -11.97 11.00 11.08
CA MET A 204 -10.98 11.21 12.15
C MET A 204 -10.39 12.62 12.18
N GLU A 205 -10.98 13.57 11.49
CA GLU A 205 -10.46 14.94 11.41
C GLU A 205 -10.50 15.68 12.76
N ASP A 206 -11.45 15.34 13.63
CA ASP A 206 -11.62 15.88 14.98
C ASP A 206 -10.73 15.21 16.05
N THR A 207 -9.91 14.23 15.65
CA THR A 207 -9.02 13.52 16.56
C THR A 207 -7.63 14.17 16.64
N GLN A 208 -6.92 13.96 17.77
CA GLN A 208 -5.56 14.45 17.92
C GLN A 208 -4.63 13.95 16.80
N VAL A 209 -4.75 12.69 16.36
CA VAL A 209 -3.94 12.16 15.25
C VAL A 209 -4.37 12.74 13.91
N GLY A 210 -5.65 13.04 13.72
CA GLY A 210 -6.19 13.68 12.51
C GLY A 210 -5.70 15.12 12.35
N GLN A 211 -5.49 15.85 13.45
CA GLN A 211 -5.01 17.24 13.46
C GLN A 211 -3.48 17.35 13.58
N ALA A 212 -2.80 16.27 13.97
CA ALA A 212 -1.35 16.29 14.12
C ALA A 212 -0.63 16.53 12.78
N GLN A 213 0.61 17.05 12.87
CA GLN A 213 1.48 17.13 11.70
C GLN A 213 1.71 15.74 11.12
N LYS A 214 1.47 15.61 9.83
CA LYS A 214 1.54 14.37 9.05
C LYS A 214 2.83 14.30 8.23
N ASP A 215 3.23 13.10 7.89
CA ASP A 215 4.36 12.86 6.99
C ASP A 215 3.98 13.13 5.53
N ASP A 216 4.95 13.56 4.72
CA ASP A 216 4.76 13.77 3.28
C ASP A 216 4.61 12.41 2.54
N PRO A 217 3.51 12.21 1.78
CA PRO A 217 3.30 10.96 1.04
C PRO A 217 4.39 10.68 0.00
N ALA A 218 5.00 11.72 -0.61
CA ALA A 218 6.10 11.54 -1.54
C ALA A 218 7.35 10.98 -0.85
N GLN A 219 7.66 11.46 0.37
CA GLN A 219 8.75 10.91 1.17
C GLN A 219 8.48 9.46 1.57
N VAL A 220 7.26 9.14 2.00
CA VAL A 220 6.86 7.78 2.37
C VAL A 220 6.98 6.84 1.18
N ALA A 221 6.47 7.24 0.01
CA ALA A 221 6.53 6.45 -1.21
C ALA A 221 7.98 6.19 -1.66
N LYS A 222 8.82 7.24 -1.65
CA LYS A 222 10.24 7.12 -2.00
C LYS A 222 10.96 6.12 -1.09
N GLN A 223 10.80 6.24 0.23
CA GLN A 223 11.41 5.32 1.20
C GLN A 223 10.89 3.88 1.01
N GLY A 224 9.59 3.72 0.73
CA GLY A 224 8.98 2.43 0.43
C GLY A 224 9.56 1.79 -0.84
N PHE A 225 9.70 2.56 -1.91
CA PHE A 225 10.29 2.11 -3.16
C PHE A 225 11.76 1.71 -3.00
N GLU A 226 12.56 2.53 -2.32
CA GLU A 226 13.98 2.22 -2.05
C GLU A 226 14.12 0.91 -1.28
N ALA A 227 13.32 0.71 -0.23
CA ALA A 227 13.31 -0.53 0.55
C ALA A 227 12.88 -1.75 -0.31
N LEU A 228 11.85 -1.58 -1.16
CA LEU A 228 11.38 -2.62 -2.08
C LEU A 228 12.49 -3.01 -3.08
N MET A 229 13.19 -2.03 -3.66
CA MET A 229 14.26 -2.29 -4.62
C MET A 229 15.47 -2.95 -3.97
N SER A 230 15.81 -2.56 -2.73
CA SER A 230 16.88 -3.17 -1.93
C SER A 230 16.54 -4.58 -1.42
N GLY A 231 15.26 -4.98 -1.44
CA GLY A 231 14.82 -6.26 -0.90
C GLY A 231 14.70 -6.25 0.63
N ASP A 232 14.60 -5.07 1.25
CA ASP A 232 14.41 -4.93 2.68
C ASP A 232 13.05 -5.50 3.10
N GLY A 233 13.02 -6.40 4.08
CA GLY A 233 11.78 -7.03 4.51
C GLY A 233 10.77 -6.06 5.16
N LYS A 234 11.23 -4.91 5.69
CA LYS A 234 10.39 -3.94 6.37
C LYS A 234 11.00 -2.56 6.42
N ILE A 235 10.16 -1.53 6.22
CA ILE A 235 10.52 -0.13 6.41
C ILE A 235 9.45 0.60 7.24
N ILE A 236 9.86 1.32 8.29
CA ILE A 236 9.04 2.36 8.92
C ILE A 236 9.32 3.65 8.16
N ALA A 237 8.36 4.07 7.34
CA ALA A 237 8.52 5.20 6.44
C ALA A 237 7.88 6.47 7.00
N GLY A 238 8.55 7.60 6.77
CA GLY A 238 8.16 8.92 7.24
C GLY A 238 9.29 9.63 7.97
N SER A 239 8.94 10.57 8.82
CA SER A 239 9.85 11.41 9.62
C SER A 239 10.61 10.62 10.71
N ALA A 240 11.62 11.25 11.31
CA ALA A 240 12.32 10.69 12.46
C ALA A 240 11.37 10.42 13.65
N LYS A 241 10.33 11.26 13.82
CA LYS A 241 9.28 11.08 14.84
C LYS A 241 8.51 9.77 14.59
N THR A 242 8.05 9.53 13.36
CA THR A 242 7.36 8.31 12.97
C THR A 242 8.22 7.07 13.18
N LYS A 243 9.50 7.13 12.82
CA LYS A 243 10.44 6.02 13.04
C LYS A 243 10.61 5.70 14.53
N ALA A 244 10.73 6.73 15.37
CA ALA A 244 10.81 6.56 16.83
C ALA A 244 9.52 5.95 17.41
N GLN A 245 8.35 6.41 16.97
CA GLN A 245 7.05 5.87 17.38
C GLN A 245 6.90 4.38 17.01
N GLY A 246 7.25 4.01 15.78
CA GLY A 246 7.17 2.63 15.34
C GLY A 246 8.13 1.67 16.06
N VAL A 247 9.26 2.19 16.59
CA VAL A 247 10.18 1.41 17.44
C VAL A 247 9.63 1.29 18.86
N ALA A 248 9.13 2.39 19.44
CA ALA A 248 8.56 2.39 20.79
C ALA A 248 7.34 1.46 20.91
N GLY A 249 6.52 1.38 19.87
CA GLY A 249 5.37 0.47 19.80
C GLY A 249 5.69 -1.02 19.96
N LYS A 250 6.96 -1.42 19.81
CA LYS A 250 7.38 -2.82 20.00
C LYS A 250 7.71 -3.19 21.43
N VAL A 251 8.01 -2.22 22.28
CA VAL A 251 8.56 -2.46 23.63
C VAL A 251 7.54 -2.22 24.74
N LEU A 252 6.56 -1.36 24.51
CA LEU A 252 5.56 -1.00 25.51
C LEU A 252 4.55 -2.14 25.73
N PRO A 253 4.07 -2.34 26.96
CA PRO A 253 2.96 -3.26 27.27
C PRO A 253 1.67 -2.88 26.51
N ASP A 254 0.88 -3.86 26.06
CA ASP A 254 -0.30 -3.63 25.23
C ASP A 254 -1.35 -2.72 25.88
N LYS A 255 -1.53 -2.80 27.21
CA LYS A 255 -2.45 -1.91 27.93
C LYS A 255 -2.04 -0.44 27.83
N LEU A 256 -0.74 -0.14 27.87
CA LEU A 256 -0.22 1.22 27.72
C LEU A 256 -0.33 1.70 26.28
N LYS A 257 -0.07 0.82 25.31
CA LYS A 257 -0.27 1.13 23.89
C LYS A 257 -1.73 1.46 23.58
N ALA A 258 -2.67 0.64 24.07
CA ALA A 258 -4.11 0.87 23.91
C ALA A 258 -4.55 2.20 24.54
N ALA A 259 -4.05 2.54 25.73
CA ALA A 259 -4.36 3.80 26.40
C ALA A 259 -3.79 5.01 25.63
N ALA A 260 -2.56 4.90 25.14
CA ALA A 260 -1.94 5.95 24.32
C ALA A 260 -2.69 6.12 22.98
N HIS A 261 -3.08 5.00 22.33
CA HIS A 261 -3.87 5.05 21.11
C HIS A 261 -5.24 5.68 21.34
N ARG A 262 -5.89 5.34 22.45
CA ARG A 262 -7.14 5.95 22.86
C ARG A 262 -7.05 7.48 22.89
N GLN A 263 -6.03 8.01 23.56
CA GLN A 263 -5.84 9.46 23.68
C GLN A 263 -5.68 10.15 22.31
N MET A 264 -5.05 9.47 21.34
CA MET A 264 -4.81 10.03 20.01
C MET A 264 -6.01 9.93 19.05
N ALA A 265 -6.82 8.88 19.18
CA ALA A 265 -7.85 8.52 18.22
C ALA A 265 -9.30 8.67 18.74
N GLU A 266 -9.48 9.06 20.02
CA GLU A 266 -10.81 9.31 20.58
C GLU A 266 -11.46 10.50 19.85
N PRO A 267 -12.71 10.36 19.35
CA PRO A 267 -13.43 11.48 18.72
C PRO A 267 -13.44 12.72 19.60
N GLY A 268 -13.22 13.91 19.02
CA GLY A 268 -13.12 15.18 19.74
C GLY A 268 -11.81 15.40 20.52
N SER A 269 -10.85 14.50 20.44
CA SER A 269 -9.57 14.65 21.17
C SER A 269 -8.62 15.69 20.57
N GLY A 270 -8.95 16.22 19.39
CA GLY A 270 -8.15 17.25 18.71
C GLY A 270 -8.46 18.68 19.14
N GLU A 271 -9.48 18.90 20.01
CA GLU A 271 -9.89 20.22 20.52
C GLU A 271 -9.00 20.74 21.65
#